data_316a15e87779a36d24af37ac732fa3a4
#
_entry.id   316a15e87779a36d24af37ac732fa3a4
#
_cell.length_a   1.000
_cell.length_b   1.000
_cell.length_c   1.000
_cell.angle_alpha   90.00
_cell.angle_beta   90.00
_cell.angle_gamma   90.00
#
_symmetry.space_group_name_H-M   'P 1'
#
loop_
_entity.id
_entity.type
_entity.pdbx_description
1 polymer ?
#
loop_
_entity_poly.entity_id
_entity_poly.type
_entity_poly.pdbx_seq_one_letter_code
_entity_poly.pdbx_strand_id
1 'polypeptide(L)'
;MSELLVPGRSEPDEGGSLVKVTPESAGWEYVGFEVLDLRAGQTVERETGGTEVCLLVLSGTCNIGSEGDEWHGIGGRESVFDGAPDTVYLPPNRSYQIEASSDVEIAVNAAPADRGVEARLISSKDIAVLSRGSGSMEREIRPILTEDDPAERLLIFEVVTPNGNWSSYPPHKHDREAPPNERYLEETYYHKLRPASGFGLQWVYSEDRSLDEAVSFRSGDVVLVPKGYHTVSAPPGYDLYYLNVMAGPTHEWRVHNDPEHEWLLS
;
A
#
# COMPACT_ATOMS: atom_id res chain seq x y z
N MET A 1 0.60 -1.29 23.24
CA MET A 1 0.58 -0.78 21.85
C MET A 1 -0.03 -1.91 21.05
N SER A 2 -0.92 -1.65 20.10
CA SER A 2 -1.54 -2.70 19.29
C SER A 2 -0.45 -3.45 18.50
N GLU A 3 -0.57 -4.77 18.40
CA GLU A 3 0.32 -5.57 17.53
C GLU A 3 0.06 -5.33 16.04
N LEU A 4 -1.10 -4.72 15.71
CA LEU A 4 -1.43 -4.34 14.34
C LEU A 4 -0.75 -3.04 13.90
N LEU A 5 -0.16 -2.24 14.80
CA LEU A 5 0.46 -0.96 14.47
C LEU A 5 1.98 -1.07 14.37
N VAL A 6 2.52 -0.77 13.21
CA VAL A 6 3.96 -0.59 12.99
C VAL A 6 4.23 0.92 12.82
N PRO A 7 4.77 1.59 13.86
CA PRO A 7 5.01 3.02 13.82
C PRO A 7 6.11 3.39 12.83
N GLY A 8 5.88 4.45 12.06
CA GLY A 8 6.93 5.07 11.27
C GLY A 8 7.95 5.78 12.14
N ARG A 9 9.18 5.87 11.66
CA ARG A 9 10.27 6.61 12.29
C ARG A 9 10.23 8.08 11.84
N SER A 10 10.74 8.96 12.68
CA SER A 10 10.93 10.38 12.33
C SER A 10 12.15 10.62 11.44
N GLU A 11 13.12 9.71 11.48
CA GLU A 11 14.35 9.74 10.71
C GLU A 11 14.61 8.34 10.14
N PRO A 12 15.13 8.24 8.90
CA PRO A 12 15.45 6.96 8.30
C PRO A 12 16.57 6.25 9.05
N ASP A 13 16.57 4.93 9.01
CA ASP A 13 17.71 4.14 9.50
C ASP A 13 18.90 4.20 8.53
N GLU A 14 19.99 3.47 8.85
CA GLU A 14 21.19 3.42 8.02
C GLU A 14 20.94 2.91 6.59
N GLY A 15 19.84 2.17 6.37
CA GLY A 15 19.41 1.68 5.06
C GLY A 15 18.45 2.62 4.32
N GLY A 16 18.14 3.81 4.90
CA GLY A 16 17.20 4.77 4.36
C GLY A 16 15.73 4.47 4.69
N SER A 17 15.43 3.50 5.56
CA SER A 17 14.07 3.05 5.84
C SER A 17 13.40 3.84 6.96
N LEU A 18 12.20 4.39 6.69
CA LEU A 18 11.32 5.00 7.69
C LEU A 18 10.41 3.98 8.38
N VAL A 19 9.96 2.99 7.67
CA VAL A 19 9.12 1.90 8.18
C VAL A 19 9.34 0.66 7.33
N LYS A 20 9.34 -0.52 7.97
CA LYS A 20 9.54 -1.79 7.28
C LYS A 20 8.69 -2.88 7.91
N VAL A 21 7.98 -3.60 7.05
CA VAL A 21 7.25 -4.82 7.36
C VAL A 21 7.81 -5.91 6.46
N THR A 22 8.22 -7.02 7.04
CA THR A 22 8.59 -8.24 6.29
C THR A 22 7.60 -9.34 6.63
N PRO A 23 7.43 -10.37 5.77
CA PRO A 23 6.60 -11.52 6.12
C PRO A 23 6.95 -12.08 7.51
N GLU A 24 8.24 -12.22 7.83
CA GLU A 24 8.69 -12.75 9.12
C GLU A 24 8.30 -11.83 10.28
N SER A 25 8.43 -10.51 10.13
CA SER A 25 8.10 -9.55 11.20
C SER A 25 6.61 -9.47 11.49
N ALA A 26 5.78 -9.73 10.50
CA ALA A 26 4.32 -9.74 10.60
C ALA A 26 3.74 -11.14 10.91
N GLY A 27 4.57 -12.20 10.84
CA GLY A 27 4.12 -13.58 10.94
C GLY A 27 3.32 -14.04 9.71
N TRP A 28 3.66 -13.50 8.55
CA TRP A 28 3.00 -13.69 7.25
C TRP A 28 3.85 -14.49 6.27
N GLU A 29 3.32 -14.70 5.07
CA GLU A 29 4.00 -15.43 3.98
C GLU A 29 4.22 -14.57 2.73
N TYR A 30 3.40 -13.52 2.53
CA TYR A 30 3.31 -12.85 1.24
C TYR A 30 3.78 -11.39 1.27
N VAL A 31 3.15 -10.52 2.09
CA VAL A 31 3.37 -9.08 1.96
C VAL A 31 4.66 -8.62 2.62
N GLY A 32 5.54 -8.00 1.81
CA GLY A 32 6.64 -7.15 2.25
C GLY A 32 6.37 -5.69 1.90
N PHE A 33 6.64 -4.79 2.83
CA PHE A 33 6.45 -3.35 2.67
C PHE A 33 7.57 -2.55 3.32
N GLU A 34 8.09 -1.54 2.64
CA GLU A 34 9.11 -0.63 3.19
C GLU A 34 8.91 0.76 2.60
N VAL A 35 9.17 1.81 3.37
CA VAL A 35 9.27 3.17 2.85
C VAL A 35 10.70 3.67 3.02
N LEU A 36 11.31 4.04 1.92
CA LEU A 36 12.63 4.68 1.86
C LEU A 36 12.47 6.20 1.81
N ASP A 37 13.29 6.92 2.56
CA ASP A 37 13.49 8.38 2.50
C ASP A 37 14.94 8.66 2.11
N LEU A 38 15.13 9.12 0.89
CA LEU A 38 16.46 9.37 0.33
C LEU A 38 16.64 10.86 0.04
N ARG A 39 17.81 11.39 0.40
CA ARG A 39 18.19 12.76 0.06
C ARG A 39 18.70 12.84 -1.37
N ALA A 40 18.55 14.00 -1.99
CA ALA A 40 19.08 14.27 -3.33
C ALA A 40 20.54 13.83 -3.47
N GLY A 41 20.84 13.04 -4.51
CA GLY A 41 22.15 12.46 -4.79
C GLY A 41 22.47 11.17 -4.04
N GLN A 42 21.62 10.70 -3.13
CA GLN A 42 21.79 9.37 -2.54
C GLN A 42 21.40 8.27 -3.51
N THR A 43 22.11 7.15 -3.39
CA THR A 43 21.89 5.95 -4.19
C THR A 43 21.72 4.75 -3.27
N VAL A 44 20.76 3.90 -3.60
CA VAL A 44 20.51 2.63 -2.92
C VAL A 44 20.51 1.51 -3.94
N GLU A 45 21.29 0.45 -3.67
CA GLU A 45 21.34 -0.77 -4.46
C GLU A 45 20.65 -1.90 -3.69
N ARG A 46 19.81 -2.65 -4.36
CA ARG A 46 18.98 -3.73 -3.80
C ARG A 46 18.84 -4.88 -4.79
N GLU A 47 18.33 -5.99 -4.29
CA GLU A 47 17.97 -7.15 -5.09
C GLU A 47 16.50 -7.52 -4.80
N THR A 48 15.77 -7.93 -5.82
CA THR A 48 14.40 -8.43 -5.64
C THR A 48 14.40 -9.84 -5.02
N GLY A 49 15.50 -10.59 -5.17
CA GLY A 49 15.58 -11.98 -4.70
C GLY A 49 14.44 -12.83 -5.29
N GLY A 50 13.82 -13.66 -4.47
CA GLY A 50 12.64 -14.46 -4.84
C GLY A 50 11.30 -13.72 -4.79
N THR A 51 11.29 -12.39 -4.94
CA THR A 51 10.06 -11.58 -4.88
C THR A 51 9.87 -10.74 -6.14
N GLU A 52 8.64 -10.52 -6.56
CA GLU A 52 8.30 -9.37 -7.39
C GLU A 52 8.29 -8.11 -6.51
N VAL A 53 8.71 -6.99 -7.07
CA VAL A 53 8.84 -5.71 -6.36
C VAL A 53 8.17 -4.60 -7.15
N CYS A 54 7.42 -3.75 -6.45
CA CYS A 54 6.79 -2.57 -7.03
C CYS A 54 7.29 -1.33 -6.29
N LEU A 55 8.09 -0.50 -6.99
CA LEU A 55 8.70 0.72 -6.47
C LEU A 55 7.78 1.90 -6.78
N LEU A 56 7.04 2.40 -5.80
CA LEU A 56 6.05 3.45 -5.95
C LEU A 56 6.60 4.77 -5.39
N VAL A 57 6.70 5.81 -6.22
CA VAL A 57 7.20 7.12 -5.80
C VAL A 57 6.09 7.87 -5.03
N LEU A 58 6.27 8.03 -3.72
CA LEU A 58 5.34 8.74 -2.85
C LEU A 58 5.47 10.26 -3.00
N SER A 59 6.69 10.76 -3.09
CA SER A 59 6.99 12.18 -3.35
C SER A 59 8.40 12.35 -3.91
N GLY A 60 8.68 13.46 -4.60
CA GLY A 60 9.99 13.74 -5.17
C GLY A 60 10.23 13.02 -6.50
N THR A 61 11.51 12.97 -6.94
CA THR A 61 11.93 12.39 -8.22
C THR A 61 13.16 11.52 -8.06
N CYS A 62 13.24 10.43 -8.83
CA CYS A 62 14.40 9.54 -8.86
C CYS A 62 14.65 8.96 -10.25
N ASN A 63 15.79 8.31 -10.42
CA ASN A 63 16.10 7.40 -11.50
C ASN A 63 16.12 5.98 -10.94
N ILE A 64 15.60 5.01 -11.69
CA ILE A 64 15.65 3.59 -11.34
C ILE A 64 16.28 2.83 -12.50
N GLY A 65 17.30 2.02 -12.21
CA GLY A 65 17.94 1.11 -13.15
C GLY A 65 17.82 -0.32 -12.68
N SER A 66 17.60 -1.25 -13.63
CA SER A 66 17.60 -2.70 -13.35
C SER A 66 18.00 -3.49 -14.61
N GLU A 67 19.17 -4.14 -14.58
CA GLU A 67 19.63 -5.11 -15.58
C GLU A 67 19.43 -4.72 -17.06
N GLY A 68 19.71 -3.44 -17.39
CA GLY A 68 19.61 -2.91 -18.76
C GLY A 68 18.32 -2.13 -19.03
N ASP A 69 17.36 -2.18 -18.13
CA ASP A 69 16.20 -1.27 -18.13
C ASP A 69 16.54 -0.02 -17.30
N GLU A 70 16.22 1.17 -17.82
CA GLU A 70 16.45 2.44 -17.14
C GLU A 70 15.22 3.35 -17.26
N TRP A 71 14.80 3.89 -16.12
CA TRP A 71 13.74 4.88 -16.03
C TRP A 71 14.27 6.14 -15.35
N HIS A 72 14.24 7.27 -16.06
CA HIS A 72 14.80 8.52 -15.60
C HIS A 72 13.72 9.54 -15.25
N GLY A 73 13.95 10.30 -14.16
CA GLY A 73 13.09 11.41 -13.75
C GLY A 73 11.67 10.98 -13.42
N ILE A 74 11.50 9.78 -12.88
CA ILE A 74 10.18 9.26 -12.48
C ILE A 74 9.72 9.90 -11.17
N GLY A 75 8.40 10.04 -11.00
CA GLY A 75 7.77 10.74 -9.89
C GLY A 75 7.41 12.18 -10.24
N GLY A 76 7.64 13.14 -9.32
CA GLY A 76 7.43 14.57 -9.54
C GLY A 76 6.23 15.16 -8.79
N ARG A 77 5.42 14.35 -8.11
CA ARG A 77 4.43 14.88 -7.17
C ARG A 77 5.11 15.33 -5.87
N GLU A 78 4.65 16.45 -5.31
CA GLU A 78 5.18 16.95 -4.03
C GLU A 78 4.63 16.16 -2.84
N SER A 79 3.43 15.59 -3.01
CA SER A 79 2.72 14.86 -1.97
C SER A 79 1.86 13.75 -2.58
N VAL A 80 1.57 12.73 -1.80
CA VAL A 80 0.62 11.66 -2.14
C VAL A 80 -0.81 12.17 -2.43
N PHE A 81 -1.12 13.40 -2.00
CA PHE A 81 -2.40 14.06 -2.28
C PHE A 81 -2.45 14.74 -3.66
N ASP A 82 -1.33 14.83 -4.38
CA ASP A 82 -1.19 15.62 -5.62
C ASP A 82 -1.26 14.76 -6.89
N GLY A 83 -2.11 13.74 -6.89
CA GLY A 83 -2.33 12.88 -8.06
C GLY A 83 -1.72 11.49 -7.94
N ALA A 84 -1.81 10.71 -9.01
CA ALA A 84 -1.33 9.34 -9.07
C ALA A 84 0.21 9.26 -9.09
N PRO A 85 0.81 8.16 -8.62
CA PRO A 85 2.26 7.95 -8.60
C PRO A 85 2.79 7.40 -9.92
N ASP A 86 4.04 7.68 -10.23
CA ASP A 86 4.82 6.80 -11.11
C ASP A 86 5.32 5.60 -10.28
N THR A 87 5.31 4.41 -10.89
CA THR A 87 5.63 3.16 -10.21
C THR A 87 6.42 2.25 -11.15
N VAL A 88 7.48 1.61 -10.67
CA VAL A 88 8.25 0.62 -11.44
C VAL A 88 8.02 -0.77 -10.89
N TYR A 89 7.52 -1.66 -11.73
CA TYR A 89 7.42 -3.09 -11.42
C TYR A 89 8.69 -3.82 -11.87
N LEU A 90 9.23 -4.65 -10.99
CA LEU A 90 10.40 -5.49 -11.20
C LEU A 90 10.07 -6.96 -10.89
N PRO A 91 10.42 -7.91 -11.77
CA PRO A 91 10.26 -9.34 -11.49
C PRO A 91 11.30 -9.86 -10.49
N PRO A 92 11.16 -11.11 -10.02
CA PRO A 92 12.15 -11.73 -9.15
C PRO A 92 13.51 -11.91 -9.82
N ASN A 93 14.54 -12.09 -8.98
CA ASN A 93 15.94 -12.34 -9.36
C ASN A 93 16.57 -11.21 -10.18
N ARG A 94 16.26 -9.95 -9.84
CA ARG A 94 16.83 -8.74 -10.44
C ARG A 94 17.59 -7.92 -9.40
N SER A 95 18.75 -7.39 -9.81
CA SER A 95 19.37 -6.26 -9.09
C SER A 95 18.77 -4.96 -9.59
N TYR A 96 18.59 -4.00 -8.69
CA TYR A 96 18.13 -2.68 -9.05
C TYR A 96 18.81 -1.59 -8.23
N GLN A 97 18.85 -0.39 -8.80
CA GLN A 97 19.40 0.80 -8.18
C GLN A 97 18.38 1.93 -8.22
N ILE A 98 18.28 2.66 -7.13
CA ILE A 98 17.50 3.89 -7.02
C ILE A 98 18.46 5.03 -6.78
N GLU A 99 18.48 6.05 -7.65
CA GLU A 99 19.21 7.28 -7.50
C GLU A 99 18.25 8.45 -7.28
N ALA A 100 18.31 9.08 -6.12
CA ALA A 100 17.46 10.20 -5.76
C ALA A 100 17.87 11.47 -6.53
N SER A 101 17.02 11.96 -7.44
CA SER A 101 17.27 13.22 -8.19
C SER A 101 16.85 14.44 -7.38
N SER A 102 15.91 14.31 -6.45
CA SER A 102 15.54 15.25 -5.39
C SER A 102 15.44 14.48 -4.08
N ASP A 103 15.12 15.13 -2.97
CA ASP A 103 14.62 14.40 -1.80
C ASP A 103 13.40 13.61 -2.23
N VAL A 104 13.35 12.30 -1.92
CA VAL A 104 12.35 11.37 -2.45
C VAL A 104 11.92 10.36 -1.41
N GLU A 105 10.61 10.16 -1.27
CA GLU A 105 10.04 9.02 -0.55
C GLU A 105 9.57 7.95 -1.56
N ILE A 106 9.92 6.69 -1.31
CA ILE A 106 9.57 5.56 -2.19
C ILE A 106 9.02 4.41 -1.34
N ALA A 107 7.83 3.93 -1.69
CA ALA A 107 7.32 2.68 -1.15
C ALA A 107 7.85 1.49 -1.97
N VAL A 108 8.48 0.55 -1.29
CA VAL A 108 8.94 -0.74 -1.83
C VAL A 108 7.92 -1.79 -1.40
N ASN A 109 7.15 -2.28 -2.36
CA ASN A 109 6.10 -3.27 -2.15
C ASN A 109 6.57 -4.59 -2.73
N ALA A 110 6.54 -5.68 -1.97
CA ALA A 110 7.11 -6.96 -2.39
C ALA A 110 6.19 -8.13 -2.06
N ALA A 111 6.19 -9.14 -2.92
CA ALA A 111 5.57 -10.43 -2.64
C ALA A 111 6.39 -11.55 -3.28
N PRO A 112 6.38 -12.79 -2.72
CA PRO A 112 7.04 -13.94 -3.35
C PRO A 112 6.56 -14.15 -4.77
N ALA A 113 7.49 -14.42 -5.69
CA ALA A 113 7.19 -14.69 -7.09
C ALA A 113 8.18 -15.71 -7.67
N ASP A 114 7.67 -16.64 -8.48
CA ASP A 114 8.47 -17.69 -9.10
C ASP A 114 8.93 -17.33 -10.51
N ARG A 115 8.10 -16.61 -11.25
CA ARG A 115 8.32 -16.31 -12.67
C ARG A 115 8.44 -14.82 -12.93
N GLY A 116 7.55 -14.03 -12.29
CA GLY A 116 7.40 -12.62 -12.57
C GLY A 116 6.90 -12.36 -13.99
N VAL A 117 6.81 -11.10 -14.31
CA VAL A 117 6.51 -10.58 -15.64
C VAL A 117 7.58 -9.55 -16.01
N GLU A 118 7.54 -8.99 -17.23
CA GLU A 118 8.53 -8.00 -17.66
C GLU A 118 8.57 -6.77 -16.74
N ALA A 119 9.78 -6.28 -16.50
CA ALA A 119 9.99 -5.02 -15.79
C ALA A 119 9.37 -3.87 -16.58
N ARG A 120 8.67 -2.96 -15.91
CA ARG A 120 7.98 -1.87 -16.58
C ARG A 120 7.71 -0.67 -15.69
N LEU A 121 7.57 0.49 -16.32
CA LEU A 121 6.99 1.68 -15.70
C LEU A 121 5.46 1.63 -15.83
N ILE A 122 4.78 1.82 -14.71
CA ILE A 122 3.35 2.12 -14.62
C ILE A 122 3.29 3.64 -14.41
N SER A 123 2.98 4.36 -15.49
CA SER A 123 3.00 5.82 -15.47
C SER A 123 1.78 6.38 -14.76
N SER A 124 1.99 7.41 -13.96
CA SER A 124 0.92 8.19 -13.31
C SER A 124 -0.16 8.68 -14.28
N LYS A 125 0.18 8.86 -15.56
CA LYS A 125 -0.75 9.29 -16.62
C LYS A 125 -1.71 8.19 -17.06
N ASP A 126 -1.34 6.94 -16.83
CA ASP A 126 -2.14 5.78 -17.25
C ASP A 126 -3.01 5.25 -16.09
N ILE A 127 -2.80 5.76 -14.87
CA ILE A 127 -3.56 5.36 -13.69
C ILE A 127 -4.89 6.12 -13.65
N ALA A 128 -5.99 5.38 -13.63
CA ALA A 128 -7.32 5.95 -13.48
C ALA A 128 -7.52 6.53 -12.07
N VAL A 129 -8.24 7.64 -11.99
CA VAL A 129 -8.71 8.20 -10.73
C VAL A 129 -10.20 7.97 -10.63
N LEU A 130 -10.62 7.14 -9.68
CA LEU A 130 -11.99 6.68 -9.53
C LEU A 130 -12.61 7.24 -8.24
N SER A 131 -13.81 7.85 -8.33
CA SER A 131 -14.61 8.15 -7.14
C SER A 131 -15.48 6.95 -6.78
N ARG A 132 -15.49 6.55 -5.52
CA ARG A 132 -16.31 5.46 -5.00
C ARG A 132 -17.04 5.86 -3.72
N GLY A 133 -18.28 5.31 -3.57
CA GLY A 133 -19.15 5.60 -2.45
C GLY A 133 -19.94 6.90 -2.64
N SER A 134 -20.65 7.31 -1.61
CA SER A 134 -21.44 8.54 -1.58
C SER A 134 -21.49 9.13 -0.15
N GLY A 135 -21.68 10.44 -0.04
CA GLY A 135 -21.73 11.12 1.25
C GLY A 135 -20.44 10.88 2.05
N SER A 136 -20.58 10.49 3.33
CA SER A 136 -19.42 10.22 4.19
C SER A 136 -18.66 8.90 3.86
N MET A 137 -19.04 8.20 2.80
CA MET A 137 -18.31 7.04 2.28
C MET A 137 -17.59 7.35 0.95
N GLU A 138 -17.65 8.56 0.47
CA GLU A 138 -16.97 8.95 -0.76
C GLU A 138 -15.46 9.01 -0.56
N ARG A 139 -14.72 8.39 -1.48
CA ARG A 139 -13.25 8.39 -1.53
C ARG A 139 -12.77 8.28 -2.95
N GLU A 140 -11.56 8.79 -3.19
CA GLU A 140 -10.82 8.63 -4.44
C GLU A 140 -9.97 7.38 -4.38
N ILE A 141 -10.02 6.55 -5.42
CA ILE A 141 -9.21 5.33 -5.55
C ILE A 141 -8.35 5.43 -6.79
N ARG A 142 -7.08 5.11 -6.67
CA ARG A 142 -6.09 5.01 -7.75
C ARG A 142 -5.59 3.57 -7.81
N PRO A 143 -6.12 2.73 -8.70
CA PRO A 143 -5.66 1.37 -8.90
C PRO A 143 -4.29 1.39 -9.59
N ILE A 144 -3.25 0.93 -8.89
CA ILE A 144 -1.88 0.93 -9.38
C ILE A 144 -1.53 -0.41 -10.03
N LEU A 145 -1.87 -1.50 -9.33
CA LEU A 145 -1.66 -2.87 -9.77
C LEU A 145 -2.86 -3.70 -9.33
N THR A 146 -3.67 -4.08 -10.30
CA THR A 146 -4.94 -4.78 -10.09
C THR A 146 -4.84 -6.23 -10.55
N GLU A 147 -5.87 -7.04 -10.32
CA GLU A 147 -5.94 -8.42 -10.80
C GLU A 147 -5.89 -8.57 -12.33
N ASP A 148 -6.19 -7.49 -13.07
CA ASP A 148 -6.14 -7.45 -14.53
C ASP A 148 -4.76 -7.06 -15.07
N ASP A 149 -3.87 -6.56 -14.19
CA ASP A 149 -2.53 -6.15 -14.57
C ASP A 149 -1.53 -7.32 -14.50
N PRO A 150 -0.48 -7.29 -15.33
CA PRO A 150 0.55 -8.33 -15.28
C PRO A 150 1.34 -8.27 -13.97
N ALA A 151 1.04 -9.16 -13.04
CA ALA A 151 1.77 -9.41 -11.80
C ALA A 151 1.52 -10.86 -11.36
N GLU A 152 2.25 -11.33 -10.36
CA GLU A 152 2.07 -12.70 -9.90
C GLU A 152 1.21 -12.79 -8.64
N ARG A 153 1.32 -11.83 -7.72
CA ARG A 153 0.58 -11.80 -6.45
C ARG A 153 0.22 -10.43 -5.93
N LEU A 154 1.03 -9.38 -6.25
CA LEU A 154 0.85 -8.04 -5.71
C LEU A 154 -0.41 -7.37 -6.25
N LEU A 155 -1.21 -6.84 -5.34
CA LEU A 155 -2.32 -5.94 -5.60
C LEU A 155 -2.06 -4.63 -4.86
N ILE A 156 -2.10 -3.49 -5.55
CA ILE A 156 -1.70 -2.19 -4.98
C ILE A 156 -2.70 -1.11 -5.36
N PHE A 157 -3.20 -0.41 -4.34
CA PHE A 157 -4.12 0.71 -4.51
C PHE A 157 -3.70 1.88 -3.64
N GLU A 158 -3.81 3.10 -4.17
CA GLU A 158 -3.83 4.30 -3.37
C GLU A 158 -5.27 4.76 -3.16
N VAL A 159 -5.56 5.22 -1.96
CA VAL A 159 -6.87 5.79 -1.64
C VAL A 159 -6.71 7.12 -0.90
N VAL A 160 -7.45 8.13 -1.36
CA VAL A 160 -7.60 9.41 -0.65
C VAL A 160 -9.02 9.50 -0.11
N THR A 161 -9.14 9.62 1.19
CA THR A 161 -10.40 9.74 1.92
C THR A 161 -10.52 11.17 2.43
N PRO A 162 -11.50 11.94 1.94
CA PRO A 162 -11.74 13.30 2.43
C PRO A 162 -12.03 13.35 3.93
N ASN A 163 -11.72 14.48 4.55
CA ASN A 163 -11.96 14.67 5.98
C ASN A 163 -13.42 14.39 6.38
N GLY A 164 -13.59 13.68 7.50
CA GLY A 164 -14.90 13.27 8.01
C GLY A 164 -15.48 12.03 7.34
N ASN A 165 -14.82 11.46 6.32
CA ASN A 165 -15.29 10.31 5.58
C ASN A 165 -14.67 8.99 6.09
N TRP A 166 -15.31 7.90 5.66
CA TRP A 166 -14.87 6.52 5.86
C TRP A 166 -14.49 5.88 4.53
N SER A 167 -13.53 4.97 4.55
CA SER A 167 -13.16 4.11 3.41
C SER A 167 -12.87 2.69 3.87
N SER A 168 -12.62 1.78 2.91
CA SER A 168 -12.79 0.34 3.15
C SER A 168 -14.14 0.07 3.82
N TYR A 169 -15.17 0.74 3.32
CA TYR A 169 -16.49 0.81 3.92
C TYR A 169 -17.59 0.48 2.89
N PRO A 170 -18.57 -0.40 3.25
CA PRO A 170 -18.70 -1.12 4.51
C PRO A 170 -17.52 -2.04 4.82
N PRO A 171 -17.38 -2.47 6.10
CA PRO A 171 -16.33 -3.41 6.49
C PRO A 171 -16.37 -4.69 5.66
N HIS A 172 -15.22 -5.14 5.22
CA HIS A 172 -15.05 -6.36 4.43
C HIS A 172 -13.79 -7.12 4.87
N LYS A 173 -13.69 -8.38 4.50
CA LYS A 173 -12.54 -9.25 4.79
C LYS A 173 -12.13 -10.08 3.59
N HIS A 174 -10.92 -10.60 3.65
CA HIS A 174 -10.33 -11.52 2.67
C HIS A 174 -9.32 -12.43 3.39
N ASP A 175 -9.80 -13.13 4.42
CA ASP A 175 -8.97 -13.95 5.31
C ASP A 175 -9.14 -15.45 5.12
N ARG A 176 -9.88 -15.85 4.06
CA ARG A 176 -10.13 -17.26 3.74
C ARG A 176 -9.94 -17.53 2.25
N GLU A 177 -9.38 -18.70 1.96
CA GLU A 177 -9.36 -19.21 0.59
C GLU A 177 -10.68 -19.96 0.33
N ALA A 178 -11.71 -19.24 -0.16
CA ALA A 178 -13.07 -19.73 -0.40
C ALA A 178 -13.65 -19.24 -1.74
N PRO A 179 -13.00 -19.58 -2.88
CA PRO A 179 -13.45 -19.13 -4.21
C PRO A 179 -14.85 -19.67 -4.54
N PRO A 180 -15.67 -18.96 -5.30
CA PRO A 180 -15.37 -17.67 -5.94
C PRO A 180 -15.63 -16.44 -5.05
N ASN A 181 -16.05 -16.61 -3.80
CA ASN A 181 -16.62 -15.55 -2.98
C ASN A 181 -15.56 -14.75 -2.18
N GLU A 182 -14.46 -15.40 -1.83
CA GLU A 182 -13.40 -14.80 -1.03
C GLU A 182 -12.04 -15.41 -1.40
N ARG A 183 -10.99 -14.59 -1.44
CA ARG A 183 -9.58 -15.01 -1.56
C ARG A 183 -8.82 -14.60 -0.31
N TYR A 184 -7.85 -15.43 0.09
CA TYR A 184 -6.94 -15.07 1.16
C TYR A 184 -5.92 -14.05 0.67
N LEU A 185 -5.85 -12.90 1.35
CA LEU A 185 -4.87 -11.85 1.11
C LEU A 185 -4.38 -11.31 2.45
N GLU A 186 -3.07 -11.19 2.60
CA GLU A 186 -2.45 -10.36 3.63
C GLU A 186 -2.46 -8.92 3.16
N GLU A 187 -2.55 -7.96 4.09
CA GLU A 187 -2.75 -6.58 3.71
C GLU A 187 -2.07 -5.59 4.66
N THR A 188 -1.39 -4.59 4.09
CA THR A 188 -0.86 -3.44 4.82
C THR A 188 -1.54 -2.16 4.38
N TYR A 189 -1.76 -1.25 5.34
CA TYR A 189 -2.20 0.12 5.12
C TYR A 189 -1.11 1.09 5.58
N TYR A 190 -0.40 1.73 4.67
CA TYR A 190 0.51 2.82 4.99
C TYR A 190 -0.21 4.15 4.92
N HIS A 191 -0.16 4.94 5.98
CA HIS A 191 -0.98 6.13 6.14
C HIS A 191 -0.20 7.44 6.02
N LYS A 192 -0.80 8.41 5.35
CA LYS A 192 -0.42 9.83 5.40
C LYS A 192 -1.66 10.68 5.70
N LEU A 193 -1.46 11.81 6.35
CA LEU A 193 -2.56 12.72 6.71
C LEU A 193 -2.23 14.15 6.27
N ARG A 194 -3.24 14.90 5.91
CA ARG A 194 -3.14 16.32 5.59
C ARG A 194 -4.13 17.13 6.43
N PRO A 195 -3.68 17.99 7.38
CA PRO A 195 -2.29 18.19 7.81
C PRO A 195 -1.62 16.96 8.43
N ALA A 196 -0.29 16.86 8.32
CA ALA A 196 0.50 15.71 8.77
C ALA A 196 0.44 15.46 10.29
N SER A 197 0.07 16.47 11.09
CA SER A 197 -0.13 16.37 12.54
C SER A 197 -1.40 15.62 12.95
N GLY A 198 -2.22 15.21 11.98
CA GLY A 198 -3.47 14.52 12.20
C GLY A 198 -3.32 13.09 12.74
N PHE A 199 -4.45 12.44 12.87
CA PHE A 199 -4.57 11.02 13.19
C PHE A 199 -5.75 10.42 12.42
N GLY A 200 -5.76 9.09 12.30
CA GLY A 200 -6.90 8.33 11.81
C GLY A 200 -7.22 7.17 12.73
N LEU A 201 -8.31 6.48 12.44
CA LEU A 201 -8.72 5.27 13.14
C LEU A 201 -8.98 4.16 12.13
N GLN A 202 -8.42 2.99 12.37
CA GLN A 202 -8.71 1.77 11.63
C GLN A 202 -9.25 0.72 12.59
N TRP A 203 -10.41 0.17 12.26
CA TRP A 203 -11.03 -0.89 13.04
C TRP A 203 -10.84 -2.21 12.31
N VAL A 204 -10.28 -3.21 13.02
CA VAL A 204 -10.03 -4.56 12.52
C VAL A 204 -10.65 -5.54 13.50
N TYR A 205 -11.52 -6.43 13.00
CA TYR A 205 -12.21 -7.39 13.85
C TYR A 205 -12.55 -8.69 13.13
N SER A 206 -12.40 -9.82 13.83
CA SER A 206 -12.79 -11.14 13.32
C SER A 206 -14.27 -11.44 13.57
N GLU A 207 -14.83 -12.40 12.84
CA GLU A 207 -16.23 -12.85 13.02
C GLU A 207 -16.54 -13.25 14.47
N ASP A 208 -15.59 -13.93 15.12
CA ASP A 208 -15.70 -14.41 16.50
C ASP A 208 -15.30 -13.37 17.54
N ARG A 209 -14.90 -12.16 17.09
CA ARG A 209 -14.41 -11.07 17.94
C ARG A 209 -13.19 -11.44 18.81
N SER A 210 -12.46 -12.50 18.47
CA SER A 210 -11.18 -12.80 19.09
C SER A 210 -10.10 -11.76 18.78
N LEU A 211 -10.22 -11.10 17.63
CA LEU A 211 -9.59 -9.85 17.26
C LEU A 211 -10.68 -8.78 17.19
N ASP A 212 -10.56 -7.70 17.95
CA ASP A 212 -11.48 -6.54 17.90
C ASP A 212 -10.73 -5.30 18.38
N GLU A 213 -10.01 -4.63 17.48
CA GLU A 213 -9.14 -3.52 17.79
C GLU A 213 -9.45 -2.28 16.96
N ALA A 214 -9.63 -1.14 17.63
CA ALA A 214 -9.65 0.18 17.01
C ALA A 214 -8.25 0.80 17.14
N VAL A 215 -7.49 0.78 16.07
CA VAL A 215 -6.11 1.24 16.01
C VAL A 215 -6.07 2.72 15.64
N SER A 216 -5.48 3.55 16.50
CA SER A 216 -5.17 4.94 16.16
C SER A 216 -3.79 5.00 15.49
N PHE A 217 -3.72 5.65 14.34
CA PHE A 217 -2.48 5.81 13.57
C PHE A 217 -2.19 7.28 13.23
N ARG A 218 -0.97 7.57 12.81
CA ARG A 218 -0.48 8.87 12.36
C ARG A 218 0.16 8.77 10.96
N SER A 219 0.54 9.92 10.40
CA SER A 219 1.33 9.94 9.15
C SER A 219 2.63 9.14 9.31
N GLY A 220 2.89 8.23 8.37
CA GLY A 220 4.06 7.36 8.34
C GLY A 220 3.85 6.00 9.00
N ASP A 221 2.75 5.80 9.72
CA ASP A 221 2.45 4.51 10.34
C ASP A 221 1.89 3.50 9.34
N VAL A 222 2.12 2.21 9.62
CA VAL A 222 1.49 1.09 8.91
C VAL A 222 0.55 0.36 9.85
N VAL A 223 -0.66 0.08 9.40
CA VAL A 223 -1.57 -0.85 10.07
C VAL A 223 -1.60 -2.16 9.32
N LEU A 224 -1.42 -3.25 10.05
CA LEU A 224 -1.48 -4.62 9.55
C LEU A 224 -2.92 -5.14 9.64
N VAL A 225 -3.38 -5.80 8.58
CA VAL A 225 -4.66 -6.52 8.55
C VAL A 225 -4.37 -8.00 8.32
N PRO A 226 -4.12 -8.77 9.39
CA PRO A 226 -3.79 -10.20 9.28
C PRO A 226 -5.02 -11.06 8.96
N LYS A 227 -6.18 -10.61 9.38
CA LYS A 227 -7.48 -11.29 9.17
C LYS A 227 -8.63 -10.39 9.62
N GLY A 228 -9.84 -10.76 9.22
CA GLY A 228 -11.08 -10.16 9.70
C GLY A 228 -11.53 -8.95 8.90
N TYR A 229 -12.71 -8.48 9.27
CA TYR A 229 -13.30 -7.27 8.71
C TYR A 229 -12.51 -6.05 9.12
N HIS A 230 -12.37 -5.10 8.21
CA HIS A 230 -11.64 -3.87 8.48
C HIS A 230 -12.26 -2.68 7.77
N THR A 231 -12.05 -1.50 8.36
CA THR A 231 -12.50 -0.21 7.84
C THR A 231 -11.64 0.90 8.43
N VAL A 232 -11.58 2.05 7.75
CA VAL A 232 -10.73 3.17 8.15
C VAL A 232 -11.48 4.49 8.07
N SER A 233 -11.22 5.41 9.01
CA SER A 233 -11.84 6.72 9.06
C SER A 233 -10.84 7.87 9.05
N ALA A 234 -11.20 8.93 8.33
CA ALA A 234 -10.56 10.23 8.36
C ALA A 234 -11.34 11.16 9.29
N PRO A 235 -10.81 11.56 10.45
CA PRO A 235 -11.49 12.53 11.32
C PRO A 235 -11.74 13.87 10.64
N PRO A 236 -12.78 14.63 11.05
CA PRO A 236 -13.02 15.96 10.52
C PRO A 236 -11.78 16.86 10.63
N GLY A 237 -11.44 17.54 9.53
CA GLY A 237 -10.28 18.43 9.43
C GLY A 237 -9.00 17.79 8.91
N TYR A 238 -8.96 16.47 8.70
CA TYR A 238 -7.80 15.75 8.20
C TYR A 238 -8.17 14.89 6.98
N ASP A 239 -7.59 15.19 5.82
CA ASP A 239 -7.67 14.25 4.70
C ASP A 239 -6.73 13.07 4.98
N LEU A 240 -7.18 11.89 4.65
CA LEU A 240 -6.42 10.65 4.83
C LEU A 240 -6.03 10.08 3.48
N TYR A 241 -4.75 9.76 3.32
CA TYR A 241 -4.24 8.90 2.28
C TYR A 241 -3.81 7.57 2.90
N TYR A 242 -4.06 6.49 2.19
CA TYR A 242 -3.38 5.23 2.46
C TYR A 242 -2.94 4.53 1.18
N LEU A 243 -1.77 3.90 1.26
CA LEU A 243 -1.28 2.94 0.28
C LEU A 243 -1.63 1.54 0.80
N ASN A 244 -2.44 0.87 0.03
CA ASN A 244 -2.95 -0.45 0.32
C ASN A 244 -2.16 -1.47 -0.51
N VAL A 245 -1.52 -2.40 0.17
CA VAL A 245 -0.72 -3.47 -0.46
C VAL A 245 -1.22 -4.80 0.02
N MET A 246 -1.65 -5.61 -0.93
CA MET A 246 -2.15 -6.96 -0.68
C MET A 246 -1.36 -7.99 -1.48
N ALA A 247 -1.24 -9.18 -0.93
CA ALA A 247 -0.75 -10.36 -1.63
C ALA A 247 -1.27 -11.64 -0.96
N GLY A 248 -1.39 -12.70 -1.74
CA GLY A 248 -1.83 -14.01 -1.28
C GLY A 248 -1.40 -15.12 -2.23
N PRO A 249 -1.98 -16.33 -2.10
CA PRO A 249 -1.64 -17.46 -2.97
C PRO A 249 -2.00 -17.22 -4.44
N THR A 250 -2.96 -16.33 -4.73
CA THR A 250 -3.42 -15.99 -6.07
C THR A 250 -3.51 -14.50 -6.27
N HIS A 251 -3.34 -14.04 -7.52
CA HIS A 251 -3.49 -12.64 -7.92
C HIS A 251 -4.96 -12.31 -8.24
N GLU A 252 -5.83 -12.46 -7.23
CA GLU A 252 -7.27 -12.21 -7.36
C GLU A 252 -7.78 -11.43 -6.15
N TRP A 253 -8.57 -10.39 -6.40
CA TRP A 253 -9.21 -9.61 -5.34
C TRP A 253 -10.68 -10.01 -5.20
N ARG A 254 -10.98 -10.84 -4.20
CA ARG A 254 -12.34 -11.26 -3.84
C ARG A 254 -12.53 -11.05 -2.35
N VAL A 255 -13.44 -10.19 -1.99
CA VAL A 255 -13.72 -9.79 -0.61
C VAL A 255 -15.11 -10.19 -0.17
N HIS A 256 -15.26 -10.49 1.10
CA HIS A 256 -16.53 -10.80 1.74
C HIS A 256 -16.93 -9.64 2.65
N ASN A 257 -18.06 -8.99 2.35
CA ASN A 257 -18.59 -7.91 3.18
C ASN A 257 -19.14 -8.44 4.49
N ASP A 258 -19.08 -7.62 5.54
CA ASP A 258 -19.75 -7.96 6.79
C ASP A 258 -21.27 -7.93 6.58
N PRO A 259 -21.98 -9.06 6.79
CA PRO A 259 -23.42 -9.14 6.58
C PRO A 259 -24.22 -8.15 7.43
N GLU A 260 -23.71 -7.75 8.60
CA GLU A 260 -24.37 -6.74 9.46
C GLU A 260 -24.40 -5.35 8.82
N HIS A 261 -23.51 -5.11 7.85
CA HIS A 261 -23.30 -3.80 7.21
C HIS A 261 -23.61 -3.78 5.71
N GLU A 262 -23.97 -4.91 5.09
CA GLU A 262 -24.26 -4.99 3.64
C GLU A 262 -25.41 -4.08 3.18
N TRP A 263 -26.35 -3.75 4.07
CA TRP A 263 -27.45 -2.82 3.78
C TRP A 263 -26.96 -1.42 3.34
N LEU A 264 -25.72 -1.07 3.63
CA LEU A 264 -25.10 0.18 3.20
C LEU A 264 -24.75 0.22 1.69
N LEU A 265 -24.81 -0.92 1.01
CA LEU A 265 -24.57 -1.06 -0.43
C LEU A 265 -25.84 -0.91 -1.27
N SER A 266 -27.00 -0.83 -0.62
CA SER A 266 -28.35 -0.80 -1.25
C SER A 266 -28.81 0.63 -1.57
#